data_c7c6696a284be81f21b8f082b35c0899
#
_entry.id   c7c6696a284be81f21b8f082b35c0899
#
_cell.length_a   1.000
_cell.length_b   1.000
_cell.length_c   1.000
_cell.angle_alpha   90.00
_cell.angle_beta   90.00
_cell.angle_gamma   90.00
#
_symmetry.space_group_name_H-M   'P 1'
#
loop_
_entity.id
_entity.type
_entity.pdbx_description
1 polymer ?
#
loop_
_entity_poly.entity_id
_entity_poly.type
_entity_poly.pdbx_seq_one_letter_code
_entity_poly.pdbx_strand_id
1 'polypeptide(L)'
;FCASQATMAVSISVFLYEGFAYNMIFLGRILPAVDKEAYVAPFAVAFNLVWVLAICSYIRAHTSDPGRVPKQWQDFVREVGEALPVAPARPEWQPGKATYCKKCDIPRPERSHHCLVCEVCVL
;
A
#
# COMPACT_ATOMS: atom_id res chain seq x y z
N PHE A 1 -11.46 -7.29 -3.25
CA PHE A 1 -11.98 -6.05 -2.60
C PHE A 1 -12.29 -6.29 -1.12
N CYS A 2 -12.99 -7.35 -0.77
CA CYS A 2 -13.37 -7.65 0.63
C CYS A 2 -12.16 -7.93 1.55
N ALA A 3 -11.16 -8.67 1.08
CA ALA A 3 -9.95 -8.97 1.87
C ALA A 3 -9.12 -7.71 2.17
N SER A 4 -9.07 -6.76 1.23
CA SER A 4 -8.38 -5.48 1.42
C SER A 4 -9.06 -4.59 2.47
N GLN A 5 -10.39 -4.57 2.51
CA GLN A 5 -11.13 -3.79 3.51
C GLN A 5 -11.00 -4.38 4.91
N ALA A 6 -11.01 -5.71 5.04
CA ALA A 6 -10.82 -6.37 6.32
C ALA A 6 -9.41 -6.10 6.90
N THR A 7 -8.37 -6.19 6.08
CA THR A 7 -7.01 -5.86 6.53
C THR A 7 -6.86 -4.40 6.91
N MET A 8 -7.52 -3.49 6.20
CA MET A 8 -7.54 -2.06 6.55
C MET A 8 -8.22 -1.83 7.90
N ALA A 9 -9.37 -2.44 8.14
CA ALA A 9 -10.09 -2.33 9.40
C ALA A 9 -9.26 -2.86 10.59
N VAL A 10 -8.60 -4.00 10.41
CA VAL A 10 -7.69 -4.56 11.43
C VAL A 10 -6.54 -3.60 11.72
N SER A 11 -5.88 -3.06 10.69
CA SER A 11 -4.77 -2.13 10.87
C SER A 11 -5.20 -0.86 11.61
N ILE A 12 -6.35 -0.28 11.25
CA ILE A 12 -6.90 0.89 11.94
C ILE A 12 -7.20 0.57 13.41
N SER A 13 -7.78 -0.61 13.69
CA SER A 13 -8.07 -1.04 15.05
C SER A 13 -6.80 -1.18 15.90
N VAL A 14 -5.73 -1.69 15.31
CA VAL A 14 -4.40 -1.78 15.97
C VAL A 14 -3.87 -0.39 16.29
N PHE A 15 -3.87 0.56 15.33
CA PHE A 15 -3.43 1.93 15.58
C PHE A 15 -4.23 2.61 16.69
N LEU A 16 -5.55 2.45 16.70
CA LEU A 16 -6.41 3.02 17.74
C LEU A 16 -6.11 2.41 19.12
N TYR A 17 -5.92 1.10 19.17
CA TYR A 17 -5.55 0.39 20.39
C TYR A 17 -4.19 0.84 20.92
N GLU A 18 -3.17 0.95 20.07
CA GLU A 18 -1.84 1.42 20.45
C GLU A 18 -1.87 2.84 21.00
N GLY A 19 -2.56 3.76 20.31
CA GLY A 19 -2.73 5.13 20.77
C GLY A 19 -3.42 5.20 22.14
N PHE A 20 -4.50 4.43 22.32
CA PHE A 20 -5.21 4.35 23.59
C PHE A 20 -4.34 3.75 24.70
N ALA A 21 -3.74 2.59 24.47
CA ALA A 21 -2.94 1.87 25.45
C ALA A 21 -1.74 2.70 25.92
N TYR A 22 -1.04 3.34 24.99
CA TYR A 22 0.11 4.15 25.33
C TYR A 22 -0.29 5.42 26.13
N ASN A 23 -1.25 6.18 25.63
CA ASN A 23 -1.63 7.45 26.29
C ASN A 23 -2.41 7.23 27.60
N MET A 24 -3.40 6.34 27.62
CA MET A 24 -4.28 6.18 28.78
C MET A 24 -3.70 5.23 29.84
N ILE A 25 -3.05 4.16 29.42
CA ILE A 25 -2.53 3.16 30.34
C ILE A 25 -1.09 3.49 30.73
N PHE A 26 -0.19 3.58 29.76
CA PHE A 26 1.24 3.77 30.06
C PHE A 26 1.52 5.16 30.62
N LEU A 27 1.17 6.23 29.90
CA LEU A 27 1.43 7.60 30.35
C LEU A 27 0.50 8.05 31.47
N GLY A 28 -0.79 7.67 31.42
CA GLY A 28 -1.78 8.15 32.38
C GLY A 28 -1.86 7.37 33.68
N ARG A 29 -1.39 6.12 33.72
CA ARG A 29 -1.46 5.28 34.92
C ARG A 29 -0.13 4.71 35.36
N ILE A 30 0.66 4.13 34.45
CA ILE A 30 1.87 3.40 34.85
C ILE A 30 2.98 4.37 35.24
N LEU A 31 3.28 5.40 34.43
CA LEU A 31 4.34 6.36 34.75
C LEU A 31 4.09 7.10 36.06
N PRO A 32 2.90 7.65 36.37
CA PRO A 32 2.61 8.25 37.66
C PRO A 32 2.72 7.27 38.83
N ALA A 33 2.27 6.03 38.66
CA ALA A 33 2.32 5.02 39.71
C ALA A 33 3.74 4.60 40.12
N VAL A 34 4.75 4.90 39.32
CA VAL A 34 6.16 4.64 39.60
C VAL A 34 6.97 5.94 39.83
N ASP A 35 6.29 7.03 40.20
CA ASP A 35 6.87 8.36 40.51
C ASP A 35 7.70 8.95 39.34
N LYS A 36 7.32 8.68 38.10
CA LYS A 36 8.01 9.16 36.88
C LYS A 36 7.18 10.16 36.07
N GLU A 37 6.42 10.99 36.74
CA GLU A 37 5.52 11.97 36.07
C GLU A 37 6.28 12.97 35.18
N ALA A 38 7.54 13.32 35.53
CA ALA A 38 8.36 14.20 34.70
C ALA A 38 8.61 13.69 33.27
N TYR A 39 8.50 12.40 33.05
CA TYR A 39 8.68 11.79 31.73
C TYR A 39 7.40 11.71 30.89
N VAL A 40 6.23 12.00 31.48
CA VAL A 40 4.94 11.90 30.79
C VAL A 40 4.91 12.84 29.58
N ALA A 41 5.25 14.10 29.75
CA ALA A 41 5.18 15.08 28.67
C ALA A 41 6.15 14.78 27.51
N PRO A 42 7.46 14.55 27.73
CA PRO A 42 8.37 14.24 26.63
C PRO A 42 8.02 12.92 25.93
N PHE A 43 7.57 11.91 26.63
CA PHE A 43 7.18 10.64 26.05
C PHE A 43 5.85 10.76 25.27
N ALA A 44 4.91 11.56 25.77
CA ALA A 44 3.66 11.86 25.04
C ALA A 44 3.96 12.54 23.71
N VAL A 45 4.81 13.56 23.70
CA VAL A 45 5.18 14.28 22.47
C VAL A 45 5.88 13.36 21.49
N ALA A 46 6.91 12.63 21.93
CA ALA A 46 7.68 11.75 21.07
C ALA A 46 6.82 10.64 20.46
N PHE A 47 6.02 9.95 21.28
CA PHE A 47 5.16 8.88 20.80
C PHE A 47 4.08 9.39 19.85
N ASN A 48 3.33 10.42 20.23
CA ASN A 48 2.21 10.89 19.41
C ASN A 48 2.68 11.49 18.08
N LEU A 49 3.87 12.11 18.03
CA LEU A 49 4.46 12.56 16.78
C LEU A 49 4.71 11.38 15.81
N VAL A 50 5.40 10.34 16.29
CA VAL A 50 5.68 9.14 15.50
C VAL A 50 4.39 8.42 15.11
N TRP A 51 3.44 8.31 16.03
CA TRP A 51 2.15 7.65 15.82
C TRP A 51 1.31 8.36 14.75
N VAL A 52 1.23 9.69 14.78
CA VAL A 52 0.55 10.48 13.74
C VAL A 52 1.23 10.33 12.39
N LEU A 53 2.58 10.37 12.34
CA LEU A 53 3.31 10.15 11.10
C LEU A 53 3.06 8.75 10.52
N ALA A 54 2.99 7.72 11.36
CA ALA A 54 2.68 6.35 10.96
C ALA A 54 1.27 6.25 10.35
N ILE A 55 0.26 6.85 10.99
CA ILE A 55 -1.11 6.89 10.47
C ILE A 55 -1.17 7.65 9.14
N CYS A 56 -0.55 8.82 9.04
CA CYS A 56 -0.51 9.59 7.80
C CYS A 56 0.15 8.80 6.67
N SER A 57 1.27 8.13 6.96
CA SER A 57 1.95 7.27 5.99
C SER A 57 1.09 6.10 5.53
N TYR A 58 0.38 5.46 6.46
CA TYR A 58 -0.54 4.37 6.17
C TYR A 58 -1.70 4.83 5.27
N ILE A 59 -2.33 5.96 5.60
CA ILE A 59 -3.40 6.54 4.79
C ILE A 59 -2.90 6.88 3.39
N ARG A 60 -1.73 7.54 3.28
CA ARG A 60 -1.13 7.87 1.98
C ARG A 60 -0.83 6.63 1.14
N ALA A 61 -0.29 5.58 1.75
CA ALA A 61 -0.04 4.32 1.04
C ALA A 61 -1.33 3.69 0.52
N HIS A 62 -2.44 3.80 1.26
CA HIS A 62 -3.73 3.24 0.88
C HIS A 62 -4.46 4.07 -0.19
N THR A 63 -4.26 5.38 -0.20
CA THR A 63 -4.93 6.31 -1.13
C THR A 63 -4.11 6.63 -2.37
N SER A 64 -2.81 6.29 -2.38
CA SER A 64 -1.94 6.50 -3.53
C SER A 64 -2.23 5.50 -4.65
N ASP A 65 -2.02 5.93 -5.90
CA ASP A 65 -2.11 5.02 -7.05
C ASP A 65 -1.01 3.94 -6.94
N PRO A 66 -1.35 2.65 -7.06
CA PRO A 66 -0.37 1.56 -6.99
C PRO A 66 0.58 1.49 -8.20
N GLY A 67 0.55 2.46 -9.11
CA GLY A 67 1.32 2.44 -10.34
C GLY A 67 0.58 1.74 -11.48
N ARG A 68 -0.68 2.08 -11.70
CA ARG A 68 -1.49 1.53 -12.79
C ARG A 68 -0.83 1.76 -14.14
N VAL A 69 -1.03 0.82 -15.05
CA VAL A 69 -0.57 0.98 -16.44
C VAL A 69 -1.19 2.25 -17.05
N PRO A 70 -0.36 3.19 -17.56
CA PRO A 70 -0.85 4.48 -18.07
C PRO A 70 -1.80 4.33 -19.26
N LYS A 71 -2.72 5.27 -19.42
CA LYS A 71 -3.63 5.29 -20.58
C LYS A 71 -2.87 5.38 -21.91
N GLN A 72 -1.76 6.13 -21.94
CA GLN A 72 -0.90 6.23 -23.13
C GLN A 72 -0.40 4.88 -23.64
N TRP A 73 -0.18 3.92 -22.75
CA TRP A 73 0.14 2.54 -23.17
C TRP A 73 -1.03 1.88 -23.88
N GLN A 74 -2.25 2.07 -23.39
CA GLN A 74 -3.45 1.49 -24.01
C GLN A 74 -3.70 2.11 -25.38
N ASP A 75 -3.46 3.41 -25.53
CA ASP A 75 -3.59 4.11 -26.80
C ASP A 75 -2.52 3.64 -27.80
N PHE A 76 -1.27 3.51 -27.35
CA PHE A 76 -0.17 2.92 -28.12
C PHE A 76 -0.48 1.49 -28.59
N VAL A 77 -1.02 0.64 -27.70
CA VAL A 77 -1.40 -0.74 -28.05
C VAL A 77 -2.49 -0.76 -29.14
N ARG A 78 -3.45 0.16 -29.08
CA ARG A 78 -4.49 0.28 -30.13
C ARG A 78 -3.92 0.73 -31.47
N GLU A 79 -2.97 1.65 -31.46
CA GLU A 79 -2.33 2.18 -32.66
C GLU A 79 -1.45 1.15 -33.34
N VAL A 80 -0.64 0.43 -32.59
CA VAL A 80 0.30 -0.58 -33.10
C VAL A 80 -0.44 -1.88 -33.49
N GLY A 81 -1.53 -2.20 -32.80
CA GLY A 81 -2.35 -3.38 -33.10
C GLY A 81 -1.57 -4.69 -33.08
N GLU A 82 -1.72 -5.49 -34.13
CA GLU A 82 -1.08 -6.82 -34.24
C GLU A 82 0.44 -6.78 -34.41
N ALA A 83 1.03 -5.61 -34.73
CA ALA A 83 2.48 -5.45 -34.86
C ALA A 83 3.20 -5.40 -33.49
N LEU A 84 2.46 -5.31 -32.39
CA LEU A 84 3.05 -5.30 -31.05
C LEU A 84 3.70 -6.66 -30.74
N PRO A 85 5.02 -6.72 -30.45
CA PRO A 85 5.68 -7.96 -30.07
C PRO A 85 5.25 -8.40 -28.66
N VAL A 86 4.32 -9.33 -28.58
CA VAL A 86 3.84 -9.91 -27.32
C VAL A 86 4.57 -11.21 -27.05
N ALA A 87 5.23 -11.30 -25.89
CA ALA A 87 5.86 -12.54 -25.46
C ALA A 87 4.78 -13.59 -25.12
N PRO A 88 4.94 -14.85 -25.53
CA PRO A 88 4.08 -15.91 -25.04
C PRO A 88 4.17 -15.99 -23.52
N ALA A 89 3.09 -16.43 -22.87
CA ALA A 89 3.03 -16.60 -21.41
C ALA A 89 4.02 -17.67 -20.95
N ARG A 90 5.28 -17.31 -20.87
CA ARG A 90 6.37 -18.11 -20.33
C ARG A 90 6.85 -17.56 -19.00
N PRO A 91 7.40 -18.39 -18.09
CA PRO A 91 7.95 -17.92 -16.83
C PRO A 91 9.21 -17.05 -17.02
N GLU A 92 9.87 -17.12 -18.18
CA GLU A 92 11.08 -16.36 -18.45
C GLU A 92 10.77 -14.96 -18.97
N TRP A 93 11.38 -13.97 -18.33
CA TRP A 93 11.36 -12.59 -18.76
C TRP A 93 12.03 -12.42 -20.13
N GLN A 94 11.36 -11.74 -21.05
CA GLN A 94 11.88 -11.41 -22.38
C GLN A 94 11.98 -9.90 -22.54
N PRO A 95 13.21 -9.33 -22.56
CA PRO A 95 13.38 -7.89 -22.69
C PRO A 95 12.80 -7.35 -24.00
N GLY A 96 12.21 -6.16 -23.92
CA GLY A 96 11.63 -5.46 -25.07
C GLY A 96 10.30 -6.02 -25.58
N LYS A 97 9.70 -7.00 -24.89
CA LYS A 97 8.40 -7.56 -25.30
C LYS A 97 7.32 -7.27 -24.29
N ALA A 98 6.16 -6.88 -24.78
CA ALA A 98 4.96 -6.82 -23.97
C ALA A 98 4.55 -8.23 -23.51
N THR A 99 3.83 -8.31 -22.41
CA THR A 99 3.23 -9.56 -21.91
C THR A 99 1.72 -9.43 -21.91
N TYR A 100 1.00 -10.55 -22.04
CA TYR A 100 -0.46 -10.52 -22.02
C TYR A 100 -1.02 -10.84 -20.64
N CYS A 101 -1.93 -10.00 -20.17
CA CYS A 101 -2.65 -10.26 -18.92
C CYS A 101 -4.00 -10.91 -19.22
N LYS A 102 -4.15 -12.19 -18.93
CA LYS A 102 -5.42 -12.93 -19.14
C LYS A 102 -6.58 -12.43 -18.27
N LYS A 103 -6.29 -11.78 -17.13
CA LYS A 103 -7.34 -11.27 -16.23
C LYS A 103 -7.90 -9.92 -16.66
N CYS A 104 -7.03 -9.05 -17.17
CA CYS A 104 -7.43 -7.73 -17.65
C CYS A 104 -7.74 -7.74 -19.16
N ASP A 105 -7.40 -8.84 -19.86
CA ASP A 105 -7.55 -9.01 -21.30
C ASP A 105 -6.84 -7.94 -22.13
N ILE A 106 -5.62 -7.55 -21.68
CA ILE A 106 -4.82 -6.51 -22.33
C ILE A 106 -3.35 -6.90 -22.44
N PRO A 107 -2.65 -6.48 -23.50
CA PRO A 107 -1.20 -6.42 -23.52
C PRO A 107 -0.73 -5.42 -22.47
N ARG A 108 0.25 -5.81 -21.69
CA ARG A 108 0.82 -4.97 -20.63
C ARG A 108 2.30 -4.70 -20.89
N PRO A 109 2.83 -3.55 -20.43
CA PRO A 109 4.24 -3.23 -20.57
C PRO A 109 5.14 -4.31 -20.01
N GLU A 110 6.38 -4.31 -20.48
CA GLU A 110 7.45 -5.10 -19.88
C GLU A 110 7.51 -4.88 -18.36
N ARG A 111 7.71 -5.96 -17.60
CA ARG A 111 7.86 -5.96 -16.13
C ARG A 111 6.59 -5.62 -15.33
N SER A 112 5.49 -5.27 -15.98
CA SER A 112 4.23 -5.07 -15.26
C SER A 112 3.57 -6.40 -14.86
N HIS A 113 2.87 -6.40 -13.73
CA HIS A 113 2.21 -7.57 -13.17
C HIS A 113 0.75 -7.27 -12.80
N HIS A 114 -0.11 -8.29 -12.88
CA HIS A 114 -1.47 -8.18 -12.37
C HIS A 114 -1.48 -8.26 -10.85
N CYS A 115 -1.92 -7.19 -10.20
CA CYS A 115 -2.09 -7.17 -8.75
C CYS A 115 -3.43 -7.79 -8.38
N LEU A 116 -3.41 -8.87 -7.60
CA LEU A 116 -4.63 -9.57 -7.16
C LEU A 116 -5.47 -8.75 -6.18
N VAL A 117 -4.85 -7.82 -5.45
CA VAL A 117 -5.53 -6.98 -4.47
C VAL A 117 -6.20 -5.79 -5.13
N CYS A 118 -5.50 -5.14 -6.09
CA CYS A 118 -6.00 -3.99 -6.81
C CYS A 118 -6.87 -4.37 -8.03
N GLU A 119 -6.83 -5.65 -8.46
CA GLU A 119 -7.51 -6.21 -9.63
C GLU A 119 -7.16 -5.50 -10.95
N VAL A 120 -5.97 -4.90 -11.00
CA VAL A 120 -5.43 -4.18 -12.17
C VAL A 120 -3.97 -4.54 -12.40
N CYS A 121 -3.48 -4.27 -13.63
CA CYS A 121 -2.05 -4.37 -13.92
C CYS A 121 -1.32 -3.14 -13.38
N VAL A 122 -0.19 -3.39 -12.69
CA VAL A 122 0.70 -2.36 -12.11
C VAL A 122 2.10 -2.50 -12.69
N LEU A 123 2.83 -1.38 -12.76
CA LEU A 123 4.21 -1.27 -13.24
C LEU A 123 5.22 -1.74 -12.19
#